data_45d0a8542d82387b9b228c0ea945199e
#
_entry.id   45d0a8542d82387b9b228c0ea945199e
#
_cell.length_a   1.000
_cell.length_b   1.000
_cell.length_c   1.000
_cell.angle_alpha   90.00
_cell.angle_beta   90.00
_cell.angle_gamma   90.00
#
_symmetry.space_group_name_H-M   'P 1'
#
loop_
_entity.id
_entity.type
_entity.pdbx_description
1 polymer ?
#
loop_
_entity_poly.entity_id
_entity_poly.type
_entity_poly.pdbx_seq_one_letter_code
_entity_poly.pdbx_strand_id
1 'polypeptide(L)'
;MKIDFIIPTLFRDTLDRAVNSIKKENIDHNILIHGDVKDGRGCGNRNEGLKKVIDSDWIIFLDDDDYLNEGFSKQLDNNYDVVVLRMSQDASNPFYPPKVIPRTEDSRLYSGNVGCNFAIKTSLYLKHKWLFSVTAKNPDWDFLARVLEVTNKTKVTDEIYYVAPMGGYNKVKPTGRK
;
A
#
# COMPACT_ATOMS: atom_id res chain seq x y z
N MET A 1 -17.23 -9.30 -0.81
CA MET A 1 -16.17 -8.32 -1.10
C MET A 1 -14.90 -9.08 -1.42
N LYS A 2 -14.34 -8.84 -2.58
CA LYS A 2 -13.09 -9.44 -3.06
C LYS A 2 -12.00 -8.37 -3.16
N ILE A 3 -10.78 -8.66 -2.70
CA ILE A 3 -9.66 -7.70 -2.67
C ILE A 3 -8.48 -8.25 -3.45
N ASP A 4 -7.87 -7.43 -4.32
CA ASP A 4 -6.58 -7.71 -4.92
C ASP A 4 -5.48 -7.02 -4.11
N PHE A 5 -4.58 -7.82 -3.52
CA PHE A 5 -3.37 -7.32 -2.87
C PHE A 5 -2.21 -7.37 -3.84
N ILE A 6 -1.58 -6.23 -4.08
CA ILE A 6 -0.40 -6.12 -4.93
C ILE A 6 0.82 -5.95 -4.03
N ILE A 7 1.72 -6.96 -4.05
CA ILE A 7 2.92 -7.00 -3.23
C ILE A 7 4.15 -6.91 -4.13
N PRO A 8 4.79 -5.73 -4.23
CA PRO A 8 6.12 -5.64 -4.81
C PRO A 8 7.12 -6.30 -3.86
N THR A 9 8.00 -7.16 -4.37
CA THR A 9 8.92 -7.89 -3.49
C THR A 9 10.35 -7.89 -4.00
N LEU A 10 11.28 -7.94 -3.05
CA LEU A 10 12.68 -8.32 -3.27
C LEU A 10 12.94 -9.74 -2.73
N PHE A 11 11.87 -10.52 -2.49
CA PHE A 11 11.90 -11.87 -1.90
C PHE A 11 12.60 -11.90 -0.53
N ARG A 12 12.25 -10.94 0.33
CA ARG A 12 12.73 -10.85 1.71
C ARG A 12 12.05 -11.90 2.59
N ASP A 13 12.70 -12.26 3.69
CA ASP A 13 12.12 -13.17 4.71
C ASP A 13 10.84 -12.60 5.36
N THR A 14 10.61 -11.30 5.23
CA THR A 14 9.41 -10.61 5.72
C THR A 14 8.16 -10.83 4.86
N LEU A 15 8.30 -11.32 3.63
CA LEU A 15 7.18 -11.55 2.71
C LEU A 15 6.11 -12.49 3.32
N ASP A 16 6.53 -13.53 4.03
CA ASP A 16 5.59 -14.46 4.68
C ASP A 16 4.74 -13.75 5.73
N ARG A 17 5.30 -12.75 6.45
CA ARG A 17 4.54 -11.94 7.41
C ARG A 17 3.48 -11.09 6.70
N ALA A 18 3.84 -10.45 5.60
CA ALA A 18 2.91 -9.66 4.78
C ALA A 18 1.75 -10.54 4.30
N VAL A 19 2.04 -11.68 3.68
CA VAL A 19 1.05 -12.64 3.18
C VAL A 19 0.17 -13.20 4.32
N ASN A 20 0.76 -13.57 5.46
CA ASN A 20 0.02 -14.10 6.59
C ASN A 20 -0.91 -13.06 7.23
N SER A 21 -0.56 -11.76 7.19
CA SER A 21 -1.44 -10.71 7.69
C SER A 21 -2.73 -10.59 6.85
N ILE A 22 -2.65 -10.82 5.55
CA ILE A 22 -3.82 -10.87 4.64
C ILE A 22 -4.68 -12.09 4.94
N LYS A 23 -4.06 -13.27 5.08
CA LYS A 23 -4.76 -14.55 5.28
C LYS A 23 -5.51 -14.65 6.60
N LYS A 24 -5.18 -13.83 7.59
CA LYS A 24 -5.92 -13.76 8.86
C LYS A 24 -7.31 -13.14 8.70
N GLU A 25 -7.52 -12.31 7.69
CA GLU A 25 -8.84 -11.80 7.35
C GLU A 25 -9.64 -12.90 6.62
N ASN A 26 -10.85 -13.13 7.05
CA ASN A 26 -11.76 -14.08 6.39
C ASN A 26 -12.51 -13.39 5.25
N ILE A 27 -11.77 -13.02 4.20
CA ILE A 27 -12.28 -12.34 3.01
C ILE A 27 -11.83 -13.04 1.74
N ASP A 28 -12.58 -12.91 0.67
CA ASP A 28 -12.15 -13.34 -0.66
C ASP A 28 -11.05 -12.42 -1.18
N HIS A 29 -9.92 -13.00 -1.61
CA HIS A 29 -8.76 -12.22 -2.03
C HIS A 29 -7.88 -12.92 -3.05
N ASN A 30 -7.18 -12.12 -3.85
CA ASN A 30 -6.03 -12.54 -4.63
C ASN A 30 -4.77 -11.85 -4.07
N ILE A 31 -3.63 -12.55 -4.09
CA ILE A 31 -2.33 -11.99 -3.73
C ILE A 31 -1.45 -12.02 -4.97
N LEU A 32 -1.15 -10.83 -5.51
CA LEU A 32 -0.38 -10.62 -6.73
C LEU A 32 1.04 -10.19 -6.35
N ILE A 33 1.96 -11.17 -6.31
CA ILE A 33 3.36 -10.95 -5.91
C ILE A 33 4.22 -10.75 -7.17
N HIS A 34 4.98 -9.65 -7.21
CA HIS A 34 5.86 -9.31 -8.32
C HIS A 34 7.22 -8.82 -7.83
N GLY A 35 8.31 -9.43 -8.35
CA GLY A 35 9.69 -9.12 -7.94
C GLY A 35 10.68 -8.95 -9.09
N ASP A 36 10.24 -9.05 -10.36
CA ASP A 36 11.14 -9.16 -11.51
C ASP A 36 11.63 -7.81 -12.02
N VAL A 37 10.93 -6.72 -11.70
CA VAL A 37 11.28 -5.37 -12.17
C VAL A 37 12.20 -4.68 -11.17
N LYS A 38 13.44 -4.43 -11.58
CA LYS A 38 14.47 -3.79 -10.75
C LYS A 38 14.47 -2.27 -10.94
N ASP A 39 13.48 -1.58 -10.41
CA ASP A 39 13.40 -0.10 -10.45
C ASP A 39 13.81 0.57 -9.14
N GLY A 40 14.21 -0.22 -8.13
CA GLY A 40 14.68 0.25 -6.81
C GLY A 40 13.59 0.82 -5.89
N ARG A 41 12.34 0.94 -6.35
CA ARG A 41 11.21 1.52 -5.59
C ARG A 41 9.93 0.68 -5.63
N GLY A 42 9.95 -0.45 -6.33
CA GLY A 42 8.79 -1.34 -6.49
C GLY A 42 7.68 -0.81 -7.40
N CYS A 43 7.85 0.35 -8.05
CA CYS A 43 6.85 0.92 -8.96
C CYS A 43 6.52 0.00 -10.13
N GLY A 44 7.54 -0.53 -10.79
CA GLY A 44 7.38 -1.47 -11.90
C GLY A 44 6.66 -2.74 -11.46
N ASN A 45 7.02 -3.29 -10.30
CA ASN A 45 6.37 -4.48 -9.76
C ASN A 45 4.89 -4.22 -9.39
N ARG A 46 4.56 -3.04 -8.82
CA ARG A 46 3.17 -2.65 -8.59
C ARG A 46 2.41 -2.49 -9.92
N ASN A 47 3.05 -1.93 -10.94
CA ASN A 47 2.45 -1.79 -12.27
C ASN A 47 2.17 -3.14 -12.94
N GLU A 48 3.06 -4.13 -12.78
CA GLU A 48 2.79 -5.51 -13.27
C GLU A 48 1.61 -6.15 -12.51
N GLY A 49 1.49 -5.94 -11.21
CA GLY A 49 0.33 -6.37 -10.44
C GLY A 49 -0.97 -5.71 -10.92
N LEU A 50 -0.95 -4.40 -11.14
CA LEU A 50 -2.10 -3.64 -11.61
C LEU A 50 -2.64 -4.14 -12.97
N LYS A 51 -1.79 -4.62 -13.86
CA LYS A 51 -2.21 -5.20 -15.15
C LYS A 51 -3.05 -6.49 -14.99
N LYS A 52 -2.94 -7.18 -13.85
CA LYS A 52 -3.65 -8.44 -13.57
C LYS A 52 -4.97 -8.23 -12.83
N VAL A 53 -5.24 -7.01 -12.38
CA VAL A 53 -6.50 -6.68 -11.71
C VAL A 53 -7.66 -6.73 -12.72
N ILE A 54 -8.70 -7.51 -12.40
CA ILE A 54 -9.84 -7.74 -13.33
C ILE A 54 -11.18 -7.51 -12.64
N ASP A 55 -11.48 -8.24 -11.55
CA ASP A 55 -12.84 -8.42 -11.01
C ASP A 55 -12.95 -8.28 -9.49
N SER A 56 -11.94 -7.74 -8.82
CA SER A 56 -12.01 -7.43 -7.40
C SER A 56 -12.86 -6.18 -7.13
N ASP A 57 -13.28 -5.98 -5.89
CA ASP A 57 -13.96 -4.76 -5.45
C ASP A 57 -12.94 -3.66 -5.11
N TRP A 58 -11.79 -4.07 -4.54
CA TRP A 58 -10.75 -3.18 -4.04
C TRP A 58 -9.36 -3.66 -4.43
N ILE A 59 -8.44 -2.70 -4.57
CA ILE A 59 -7.01 -2.91 -4.74
C ILE A 59 -6.31 -2.33 -3.52
N ILE A 60 -5.41 -3.10 -2.89
CA ILE A 60 -4.54 -2.67 -1.80
C ILE A 60 -3.09 -2.94 -2.20
N PHE A 61 -2.22 -1.97 -1.95
CA PHE A 61 -0.77 -2.14 -2.09
C PHE A 61 -0.18 -2.46 -0.71
N LEU A 62 0.66 -3.50 -0.64
CA LEU A 62 1.33 -3.89 0.59
C LEU A 62 2.80 -4.21 0.29
N ASP A 63 3.72 -3.51 0.92
CA ASP A 63 5.14 -3.79 0.74
C ASP A 63 5.53 -5.11 1.44
N ASP A 64 6.51 -5.84 0.92
CA ASP A 64 6.91 -7.17 1.41
C ASP A 64 7.56 -7.15 2.80
N ASP A 65 7.87 -5.98 3.34
CA ASP A 65 8.38 -5.77 4.69
C ASP A 65 7.35 -5.14 5.66
N ASP A 66 6.14 -4.90 5.18
CA ASP A 66 5.02 -4.36 5.95
C ASP A 66 3.96 -5.44 6.29
N TYR A 67 2.94 -5.08 7.06
CA TYR A 67 1.81 -5.96 7.34
C TYR A 67 0.55 -5.17 7.69
N LEU A 68 -0.60 -5.86 7.65
CA LEU A 68 -1.90 -5.31 8.00
C LEU A 68 -2.35 -5.83 9.38
N ASN A 69 -2.94 -4.95 10.18
CA ASN A 69 -3.65 -5.32 11.40
C ASN A 69 -5.05 -5.87 11.07
N GLU A 70 -5.55 -6.78 11.90
CA GLU A 70 -6.87 -7.38 11.73
C GLU A 70 -7.98 -6.32 11.75
N GLY A 71 -9.02 -6.55 10.96
CA GLY A 71 -10.17 -5.66 10.83
C GLY A 71 -10.00 -4.54 9.80
N PHE A 72 -8.89 -4.47 9.07
CA PHE A 72 -8.72 -3.48 8.01
C PHE A 72 -9.81 -3.60 6.92
N SER A 73 -10.23 -4.82 6.62
CA SER A 73 -11.23 -5.08 5.59
C SER A 73 -12.60 -4.46 5.89
N LYS A 74 -12.95 -4.34 7.18
CA LYS A 74 -14.18 -3.67 7.64
C LYS A 74 -14.17 -2.16 7.38
N GLN A 75 -13.01 -1.60 7.07
CA GLN A 75 -12.86 -0.18 6.74
C GLN A 75 -13.22 0.14 5.29
N LEU A 76 -13.24 -0.90 4.43
CA LEU A 76 -13.52 -0.79 3.00
C LEU A 76 -15.04 -0.73 2.78
N ASP A 77 -15.57 0.50 2.79
CA ASP A 77 -16.98 0.79 2.65
C ASP A 77 -17.30 1.26 1.22
N ASN A 78 -18.41 0.77 0.67
CA ASN A 78 -18.86 1.12 -0.69
C ASN A 78 -19.22 2.60 -0.89
N ASN A 79 -19.39 3.37 0.18
CA ASN A 79 -19.59 4.81 0.11
C ASN A 79 -18.32 5.59 -0.29
N TYR A 80 -17.15 4.94 -0.25
CA TYR A 80 -15.87 5.55 -0.58
C TYR A 80 -15.24 4.92 -1.81
N ASP A 81 -14.46 5.71 -2.53
CA ASP A 81 -13.65 5.26 -3.67
C ASP A 81 -12.20 5.02 -3.27
N VAL A 82 -11.77 5.71 -2.20
CA VAL A 82 -10.42 5.61 -1.62
C VAL A 82 -10.53 5.46 -0.10
N VAL A 83 -9.80 4.51 0.47
CA VAL A 83 -9.63 4.38 1.91
C VAL A 83 -8.14 4.42 2.22
N VAL A 84 -7.70 5.44 2.96
CA VAL A 84 -6.33 5.53 3.47
C VAL A 84 -6.30 4.84 4.83
N LEU A 85 -5.59 3.72 4.91
CA LEU A 85 -5.36 2.99 6.14
C LEU A 85 -4.29 3.73 6.94
N ARG A 86 -4.65 4.24 8.12
CA ARG A 86 -3.63 4.91 8.96
C ARG A 86 -2.47 3.96 9.22
N MET A 87 -1.25 4.46 9.02
CA MET A 87 -0.03 3.66 9.07
C MET A 87 0.86 4.05 10.24
N SER A 88 1.32 3.08 11.01
CA SER A 88 2.42 3.29 11.95
C SER A 88 3.75 2.95 11.29
N GLN A 89 4.72 3.82 11.48
CA GLN A 89 6.13 3.54 11.22
C GLN A 89 6.81 3.28 12.56
N ASP A 90 7.34 2.06 12.74
CA ASP A 90 7.83 1.59 14.02
C ASP A 90 9.11 2.31 14.48
N ALA A 91 9.30 2.29 15.81
CA ALA A 91 10.47 2.76 16.53
C ALA A 91 11.75 1.92 16.32
N SER A 92 11.64 0.77 15.66
CA SER A 92 12.81 -0.07 15.39
C SER A 92 13.79 0.56 14.39
N ASN A 93 13.40 1.65 13.73
CA ASN A 93 14.31 2.42 12.91
C ASN A 93 15.06 3.43 13.80
N PRO A 94 16.37 3.23 14.07
CA PRO A 94 17.12 4.09 14.97
C PRO A 94 17.31 5.52 14.44
N PHE A 95 16.96 5.77 13.17
CA PHE A 95 17.14 7.07 12.52
C PHE A 95 15.86 7.92 12.47
N TYR A 96 14.69 7.34 12.77
CA TYR A 96 13.42 8.08 12.71
C TYR A 96 12.57 7.76 13.93
N PRO A 97 11.98 8.77 14.59
CA PRO A 97 11.03 8.53 15.67
C PRO A 97 9.79 7.82 15.10
N PRO A 98 9.13 6.99 15.92
CA PRO A 98 7.87 6.39 15.55
C PRO A 98 6.89 7.48 15.11
N LYS A 99 6.25 7.28 14.00
CA LYS A 99 5.21 8.21 13.56
C LYS A 99 3.99 7.46 13.01
N VAL A 100 2.86 8.08 13.14
CA VAL A 100 1.61 7.66 12.51
C VAL A 100 1.30 8.60 11.36
N ILE A 101 0.96 8.06 10.19
CA ILE A 101 0.59 8.85 9.01
C ILE A 101 -0.68 8.29 8.34
N PRO A 102 -1.61 9.16 7.90
CA PRO A 102 -1.70 10.57 8.29
C PRO A 102 -1.89 10.72 9.80
N ARG A 103 -1.49 11.85 10.37
CA ARG A 103 -1.76 12.14 11.77
C ARG A 103 -3.25 12.44 11.98
N THR A 104 -3.72 12.35 13.22
CA THR A 104 -5.12 12.65 13.54
C THR A 104 -5.49 14.11 13.24
N GLU A 105 -4.54 15.01 13.44
CA GLU A 105 -4.67 16.44 13.19
C GLU A 105 -4.50 16.86 11.72
N ASP A 106 -4.07 15.94 10.82
CA ASP A 106 -3.93 16.25 9.40
C ASP A 106 -5.30 16.46 8.76
N SER A 107 -5.59 17.69 8.36
CA SER A 107 -6.86 18.08 7.73
C SER A 107 -6.95 17.68 6.25
N ARG A 108 -5.82 17.27 5.66
CA ARG A 108 -5.71 16.87 4.24
C ARG A 108 -4.58 15.90 4.01
N LEU A 109 -4.67 15.16 2.92
CA LEU A 109 -3.60 14.31 2.41
C LEU A 109 -2.60 15.15 1.61
N TYR A 110 -1.31 14.85 1.75
CA TYR A 110 -0.22 15.52 1.01
C TYR A 110 1.01 14.61 0.90
N SER A 111 1.96 15.00 0.06
CA SER A 111 3.24 14.31 -0.05
C SER A 111 3.99 14.29 1.28
N GLY A 112 4.19 13.09 1.83
CA GLY A 112 4.89 12.85 3.10
C GLY A 112 4.01 12.46 4.27
N ASN A 113 2.65 12.55 4.14
CA ASN A 113 1.75 11.97 5.14
C ASN A 113 0.96 10.75 4.62
N VAL A 114 1.32 10.25 3.44
CA VAL A 114 0.81 9.00 2.86
C VAL A 114 1.96 8.26 2.19
N GLY A 115 2.00 6.94 2.33
CA GLY A 115 2.79 5.99 1.56
C GLY A 115 1.88 5.11 0.71
N CYS A 116 2.20 3.84 0.55
CA CYS A 116 1.32 2.86 -0.12
C CYS A 116 0.14 2.38 0.75
N ASN A 117 -0.12 3.01 1.88
CA ASN A 117 -1.13 2.64 2.86
C ASN A 117 -2.56 3.04 2.46
N PHE A 118 -2.95 2.80 1.23
CA PHE A 118 -4.30 3.10 0.75
C PHE A 118 -4.89 1.96 -0.08
N ALA A 119 -6.22 1.90 -0.05
CA ALA A 119 -7.04 1.06 -0.91
C ALA A 119 -7.79 1.94 -1.91
N ILE A 120 -7.98 1.45 -3.14
CA ILE A 120 -8.78 2.13 -4.16
C ILE A 120 -9.81 1.17 -4.73
N LYS A 121 -10.97 1.69 -5.10
CA LYS A 121 -11.98 0.93 -5.84
C LYS A 121 -11.42 0.43 -7.15
N THR A 122 -11.57 -0.87 -7.40
CA THR A 122 -11.15 -1.48 -8.66
C THR A 122 -11.84 -0.85 -9.87
N SER A 123 -13.14 -0.55 -9.76
CA SER A 123 -13.89 0.11 -10.83
C SER A 123 -13.30 1.47 -11.22
N LEU A 124 -12.83 2.24 -10.23
CA LEU A 124 -12.18 3.52 -10.47
C LEU A 124 -10.83 3.32 -11.19
N TYR A 125 -10.02 2.37 -10.72
CA TYR A 125 -8.76 2.03 -11.38
C TYR A 125 -8.98 1.56 -12.82
N LEU A 126 -9.93 0.64 -13.06
CA LEU A 126 -10.20 0.09 -14.39
C LEU A 126 -10.63 1.15 -15.39
N LYS A 127 -11.31 2.21 -14.94
CA LYS A 127 -11.72 3.34 -15.76
C LYS A 127 -10.54 4.20 -16.21
N HIS A 128 -9.54 4.42 -15.34
CA HIS A 128 -8.47 5.39 -15.56
C HIS A 128 -7.11 4.76 -15.87
N LYS A 129 -6.85 3.54 -15.39
CA LYS A 129 -5.64 2.77 -15.65
C LYS A 129 -4.32 3.48 -15.25
N TRP A 130 -4.33 4.18 -14.10
CA TRP A 130 -3.12 4.83 -13.59
C TRP A 130 -1.99 3.82 -13.33
N LEU A 131 -0.77 4.29 -13.50
CA LEU A 131 0.45 3.54 -13.18
C LEU A 131 1.32 4.35 -12.21
N PHE A 132 2.09 3.66 -11.38
CA PHE A 132 3.12 4.31 -10.56
C PHE A 132 4.21 4.87 -11.47
N SER A 133 4.59 6.12 -11.24
CA SER A 133 5.68 6.77 -11.97
C SER A 133 7.03 6.39 -11.40
N VAL A 134 7.88 5.78 -12.21
CA VAL A 134 9.25 5.39 -11.82
C VAL A 134 10.17 6.60 -11.63
N THR A 135 9.79 7.76 -12.19
CA THR A 135 10.57 9.00 -12.13
C THR A 135 10.08 9.98 -11.07
N ALA A 136 8.89 9.78 -10.52
CA ALA A 136 8.35 10.65 -9.47
C ALA A 136 9.22 10.60 -8.20
N LYS A 137 9.42 11.75 -7.55
CA LYS A 137 10.13 11.82 -6.28
C LYS A 137 9.44 11.00 -5.18
N ASN A 138 8.11 11.08 -5.11
CA ASN A 138 7.24 10.35 -4.20
C ASN A 138 6.18 9.61 -5.02
N PRO A 139 6.47 8.42 -5.55
CA PRO A 139 5.58 7.72 -6.47
C PRO A 139 4.23 7.32 -5.87
N ASP A 140 4.17 7.04 -4.58
CA ASP A 140 2.94 6.68 -3.87
C ASP A 140 1.99 7.88 -3.80
N TRP A 141 2.53 9.05 -3.45
CA TRP A 141 1.76 10.28 -3.48
C TRP A 141 1.35 10.69 -4.90
N ASP A 142 2.26 10.60 -5.87
CA ASP A 142 1.97 10.91 -7.27
C ASP A 142 0.81 10.06 -7.80
N PHE A 143 0.79 8.78 -7.48
CA PHE A 143 -0.31 7.89 -7.84
C PHE A 143 -1.61 8.31 -7.15
N LEU A 144 -1.60 8.45 -5.83
CA LEU A 144 -2.78 8.80 -5.05
C LEU A 144 -3.33 10.19 -5.42
N ALA A 145 -2.47 11.18 -5.65
CA ALA A 145 -2.89 12.52 -6.04
C ALA A 145 -3.73 12.50 -7.32
N ARG A 146 -3.31 11.74 -8.35
CA ARG A 146 -4.09 11.58 -9.59
C ARG A 146 -5.43 10.86 -9.38
N VAL A 147 -5.50 9.95 -8.42
CA VAL A 147 -6.77 9.33 -8.02
C VAL A 147 -7.68 10.37 -7.36
N LEU A 148 -7.15 11.22 -6.48
CA LEU A 148 -7.90 12.23 -5.75
C LEU A 148 -8.37 13.40 -6.65
N GLU A 149 -7.78 13.60 -7.83
CA GLU A 149 -8.27 14.57 -8.82
C GLU A 149 -9.65 14.21 -9.39
N VAL A 150 -10.05 12.94 -9.35
CA VAL A 150 -11.28 12.44 -9.97
C VAL A 150 -12.33 11.97 -8.97
N THR A 151 -12.03 11.95 -7.69
CA THR A 151 -12.98 11.61 -6.63
C THR A 151 -12.72 12.38 -5.34
N ASN A 152 -13.80 12.74 -4.64
CA ASN A 152 -13.78 13.30 -3.29
C ASN A 152 -14.29 12.30 -2.24
N LYS A 153 -14.63 11.07 -2.64
CA LYS A 153 -15.12 10.01 -1.75
C LYS A 153 -13.93 9.30 -1.10
N THR A 154 -13.27 10.00 -0.19
CA THR A 154 -12.08 9.50 0.50
C THR A 154 -12.33 9.40 2.00
N LYS A 155 -11.90 8.29 2.60
CA LYS A 155 -11.90 8.05 4.05
C LYS A 155 -10.46 7.86 4.51
N VAL A 156 -10.11 8.42 5.66
CA VAL A 156 -8.93 8.05 6.43
C VAL A 156 -9.42 7.27 7.64
N THR A 157 -8.80 6.13 7.96
CA THR A 157 -9.22 5.33 9.12
C THR A 157 -8.81 5.99 10.43
N ASP A 158 -9.62 5.81 11.49
CA ASP A 158 -9.31 6.34 12.82
C ASP A 158 -8.21 5.53 13.52
N GLU A 159 -8.21 4.22 13.30
CA GLU A 159 -7.23 3.30 13.87
C GLU A 159 -6.11 2.96 12.87
N ILE A 160 -5.03 2.36 13.40
CA ILE A 160 -3.86 1.95 12.62
C ILE A 160 -4.11 0.55 12.08
N TYR A 161 -4.24 0.46 10.75
CA TYR A 161 -4.40 -0.83 10.06
C TYR A 161 -3.21 -1.21 9.18
N TYR A 162 -2.31 -0.29 8.90
CA TYR A 162 -1.10 -0.55 8.13
C TYR A 162 0.13 -0.36 9.02
N VAL A 163 1.04 -1.32 9.04
CA VAL A 163 2.25 -1.26 9.87
C VAL A 163 3.48 -1.42 8.99
N ALA A 164 4.33 -0.39 9.03
CA ALA A 164 5.61 -0.33 8.31
C ALA A 164 6.79 -0.35 9.30
N PRO A 165 7.25 -1.52 9.77
CA PRO A 165 8.25 -1.63 10.83
C PRO A 165 9.59 -1.00 10.46
N MET A 166 9.93 -0.99 9.17
CA MET A 166 11.22 -0.49 8.68
C MET A 166 11.16 0.96 8.19
N GLY A 167 9.95 1.56 8.22
CA GLY A 167 9.75 2.98 7.90
C GLY A 167 10.33 3.43 6.57
N GLY A 168 9.75 3.02 5.45
CA GLY A 168 9.91 3.65 4.12
C GLY A 168 11.30 3.89 3.52
N TYR A 169 12.38 3.67 4.28
CA TYR A 169 13.77 3.86 3.85
C TYR A 169 14.61 2.64 4.23
N ASN A 170 14.41 1.55 3.50
CA ASN A 170 15.29 0.39 3.62
C ASN A 170 16.67 0.69 3.04
N LYS A 171 17.61 1.11 3.86
CA LYS A 171 19.04 1.01 3.59
C LYS A 171 19.61 -0.37 3.94
N VAL A 172 18.82 -1.41 3.95
CA VAL A 172 19.34 -2.76 4.03
C VAL A 172 19.87 -3.10 2.65
N LYS A 173 21.19 -3.05 2.50
CA LYS A 173 21.88 -3.61 1.34
C LYS A 173 21.37 -5.05 1.18
N PRO A 174 20.98 -5.49 -0.02
CA PRO A 174 20.66 -6.88 -0.24
C PRO A 174 21.85 -7.70 0.28
N THR A 175 21.61 -8.56 1.27
CA THR A 175 22.59 -9.55 1.66
C THR A 175 22.84 -10.40 0.45
N GLY A 176 23.99 -10.21 -0.19
CA GLY A 176 24.35 -10.86 -1.41
C GLY A 176 24.23 -12.38 -1.23
N ARG A 177 23.25 -12.97 -1.89
CA ARG A 177 23.37 -14.37 -2.27
C ARG A 177 24.38 -14.41 -3.43
N LYS A 178 25.59 -14.97 -3.10
CA LYS A 178 26.55 -15.43 -4.09
C LYS A 178 25.92 -16.56 -4.90
#